data_ba04893fb64775e088d7e66049a13fc1
#
_entry.id   ba04893fb64775e088d7e66049a13fc1
#
_cell.length_a   1.000
_cell.length_b   1.000
_cell.length_c   1.000
_cell.angle_alpha   90.00
_cell.angle_beta   90.00
_cell.angle_gamma   90.00
#
_symmetry.space_group_name_H-M   'P 1'
#
loop_
_entity.id
_entity.type
_entity.pdbx_description
1 polymer ?
#
loop_
_entity_poly.entity_id
_entity_poly.type
_entity_poly.pdbx_seq_one_letter_code
_entity_poly.pdbx_strand_id
1 'polypeptide(L)'
;MKEEASQPSPTELFTEYLIRRKHRKTPERYAILEKIYSVDGHFNAEGLYELMQNDYRVSLATVYNTLDILLDAALIVKHQFDGQPAQYEKALGSTMHNHSVCTVCGRIKEFTDKKIYQAIQAKEFANFKSTHYSLYVYGVCKKCQKKKKQINSNI
;
A
#
# COMPACT_ATOMS: atom_id res chain seq x y z
N MET A 1 21.72 15.79 27.10
CA MET A 1 21.57 15.31 25.72
C MET A 1 20.41 14.31 25.73
N LYS A 2 19.28 14.67 25.12
CA LYS A 2 18.18 13.70 24.94
C LYS A 2 18.61 12.83 23.76
N GLU A 3 18.83 11.54 24.00
CA GLU A 3 18.92 10.54 22.95
C GLU A 3 17.59 10.59 22.17
N GLU A 4 17.63 11.05 20.93
CA GLU A 4 16.55 10.81 19.98
C GLU A 4 16.48 9.31 19.80
N ALA A 5 15.49 8.67 20.41
CA ALA A 5 15.17 7.28 20.16
C ALA A 5 14.84 7.16 18.66
N SER A 6 15.78 6.62 17.87
CA SER A 6 15.55 6.36 16.46
C SER A 6 14.32 5.46 16.33
N GLN A 7 13.39 5.82 15.48
CA GLN A 7 12.22 4.96 15.22
C GLN A 7 12.72 3.59 14.73
N PRO A 8 12.13 2.49 15.23
CA PRO A 8 12.55 1.16 14.84
C PRO A 8 12.40 0.96 13.32
N SER A 9 13.36 0.30 12.72
CA SER A 9 13.34 -0.01 11.28
C SER A 9 12.24 -1.02 10.94
N PRO A 10 11.79 -1.09 9.68
CA PRO A 10 10.84 -2.10 9.23
C PRO A 10 11.29 -3.53 9.56
N THR A 11 12.60 -3.80 9.47
CA THR A 11 13.19 -5.11 9.77
C THR A 11 13.10 -5.46 11.26
N GLU A 12 13.35 -4.50 12.14
CA GLU A 12 13.21 -4.68 13.59
C GLU A 12 11.76 -4.95 13.97
N LEU A 13 10.83 -4.14 13.48
CA LEU A 13 9.38 -4.32 13.70
C LEU A 13 8.88 -5.68 13.18
N PHE A 14 9.35 -6.09 12.00
CA PHE A 14 8.98 -7.39 11.45
C PHE A 14 9.53 -8.55 12.27
N THR A 15 10.78 -8.44 12.73
CA THR A 15 11.41 -9.45 13.60
C THR A 15 10.64 -9.61 14.91
N GLU A 16 10.28 -8.51 15.57
CA GLU A 16 9.47 -8.53 16.78
C GLU A 16 8.10 -9.17 16.54
N TYR A 17 7.45 -8.83 15.42
CA TYR A 17 6.17 -9.42 15.05
C TYR A 17 6.28 -10.94 14.85
N LEU A 18 7.28 -11.41 14.07
CA LEU A 18 7.48 -12.82 13.81
C LEU A 18 7.72 -13.60 15.11
N ILE A 19 8.52 -13.07 16.04
CA ILE A 19 8.76 -13.67 17.35
C ILE A 19 7.46 -13.75 18.16
N ARG A 20 6.75 -12.64 18.29
CA ARG A 20 5.50 -12.55 19.06
C ARG A 20 4.42 -13.51 18.56
N ARG A 21 4.32 -13.68 17.24
CA ARG A 21 3.34 -14.55 16.58
C ARG A 21 3.85 -15.96 16.33
N LYS A 22 5.07 -16.29 16.77
CA LYS A 22 5.71 -17.60 16.60
C LYS A 22 5.86 -18.03 15.13
N HIS A 23 6.03 -17.06 14.24
CA HIS A 23 6.37 -17.33 12.85
C HIS A 23 7.85 -17.60 12.67
N ARG A 24 8.19 -18.42 11.67
CA ARG A 24 9.59 -18.66 11.31
C ARG A 24 10.22 -17.39 10.72
N LYS A 25 11.43 -17.09 11.17
CA LYS A 25 12.29 -16.07 10.59
C LYS A 25 13.07 -16.71 9.43
N THR A 26 12.61 -16.52 8.20
CA THR A 26 13.27 -17.09 7.03
C THR A 26 13.92 -15.99 6.19
N PRO A 27 15.07 -16.26 5.53
CA PRO A 27 15.73 -15.28 4.67
C PRO A 27 14.82 -14.72 3.56
N GLU A 28 13.94 -15.57 3.01
CA GLU A 28 12.99 -15.18 1.97
C GLU A 28 12.05 -14.08 2.43
N ARG A 29 11.53 -14.15 3.65
CA ARG A 29 10.64 -13.14 4.22
C ARG A 29 11.33 -11.80 4.37
N TYR A 30 12.57 -11.79 4.81
CA TYR A 30 13.35 -10.57 4.94
C TYR A 30 13.72 -9.99 3.57
N ALA A 31 14.08 -10.83 2.60
CA ALA A 31 14.36 -10.39 1.24
C ALA A 31 13.11 -9.75 0.59
N ILE A 32 11.91 -10.31 0.81
CA ILE A 32 10.66 -9.73 0.35
C ILE A 32 10.39 -8.39 1.02
N LEU A 33 10.55 -8.28 2.34
CA LEU A 33 10.39 -7.03 3.07
C LEU A 33 11.34 -5.95 2.54
N GLU A 34 12.61 -6.29 2.38
CA GLU A 34 13.66 -5.38 1.87
C GLU A 34 13.32 -4.89 0.47
N LYS A 35 12.89 -5.80 -0.41
CA LYS A 35 12.45 -5.43 -1.76
C LYS A 35 11.27 -4.46 -1.73
N ILE A 36 10.24 -4.73 -0.93
CA ILE A 36 9.08 -3.84 -0.77
C ILE A 36 9.50 -2.44 -0.34
N TYR A 37 10.41 -2.35 0.62
CA TYR A 37 10.86 -1.06 1.13
C TYR A 37 11.87 -0.33 0.22
N SER A 38 12.42 -1.04 -0.79
CA SER A 38 13.28 -0.46 -1.83
C SER A 38 12.51 0.09 -3.03
N VAL A 39 11.26 -0.30 -3.24
CA VAL A 39 10.43 0.21 -4.34
C VAL A 39 9.54 1.37 -3.88
N ASP A 40 9.22 2.26 -4.81
CA ASP A 40 8.31 3.38 -4.56
C ASP A 40 6.94 3.11 -5.18
N GLY A 41 5.89 3.68 -4.53
CA GLY A 41 4.52 3.57 -5.00
C GLY A 41 3.87 2.22 -4.70
N HIS A 42 2.90 1.86 -5.53
CA HIS A 42 2.11 0.65 -5.39
C HIS A 42 2.70 -0.50 -6.19
N PHE A 43 2.51 -1.71 -5.69
CA PHE A 43 2.88 -2.96 -6.38
C PHE A 43 1.78 -4.01 -6.18
N ASN A 44 1.71 -4.99 -7.05
CA ASN A 44 0.93 -6.22 -6.84
C ASN A 44 1.86 -7.41 -6.55
N ALA A 45 1.29 -8.53 -6.12
CA ALA A 45 2.07 -9.70 -5.73
C ALA A 45 2.89 -10.29 -6.88
N GLU A 46 2.30 -10.34 -8.07
CA GLU A 46 2.96 -10.86 -9.28
C GLU A 46 4.12 -9.97 -9.71
N GLY A 47 3.92 -8.65 -9.74
CA GLY A 47 4.97 -7.69 -10.06
C GLY A 47 6.12 -7.74 -9.06
N LEU A 48 5.83 -7.88 -7.77
CA LEU A 48 6.85 -8.08 -6.74
C LEU A 48 7.60 -9.39 -6.95
N TYR A 49 6.88 -10.48 -7.25
CA TYR A 49 7.48 -11.77 -7.57
C TYR A 49 8.45 -11.67 -8.76
N GLU A 50 8.06 -11.00 -9.84
CA GLU A 50 8.92 -10.78 -11.01
C GLU A 50 10.18 -9.98 -10.65
N LEU A 51 10.04 -8.91 -9.87
CA LEU A 51 11.18 -8.10 -9.40
C LEU A 51 12.15 -8.91 -8.53
N MET A 52 11.65 -9.88 -7.76
CA MET A 52 12.47 -10.73 -6.91
C MET A 52 13.31 -11.74 -7.68
N GLN A 53 12.87 -12.20 -8.86
CA GLN A 53 13.53 -13.30 -9.58
C GLN A 53 14.99 -13.01 -9.97
N ASN A 54 15.33 -11.73 -10.11
CA ASN A 54 16.70 -11.30 -10.46
C ASN A 54 17.63 -11.25 -9.24
N ASP A 55 17.08 -11.03 -8.05
CA ASP A 55 17.87 -10.78 -6.84
C ASP A 55 17.84 -11.95 -5.87
N TYR A 56 16.66 -12.56 -5.70
CA TYR A 56 16.45 -13.63 -4.74
C TYR A 56 15.31 -14.54 -5.18
N ARG A 57 15.61 -15.81 -5.39
CA ARG A 57 14.59 -16.79 -5.81
C ARG A 57 13.60 -17.09 -4.69
N VAL A 58 12.37 -16.72 -4.91
CA VAL A 58 11.22 -17.06 -4.04
C VAL A 58 10.12 -17.68 -4.90
N SER A 59 9.21 -18.44 -4.29
CA SER A 59 7.98 -18.87 -4.97
C SER A 59 6.92 -17.79 -4.86
N LEU A 60 5.97 -17.74 -5.80
CA LEU A 60 4.83 -16.84 -5.72
C LEU A 60 3.99 -17.09 -4.46
N ALA A 61 3.86 -18.36 -4.04
CA ALA A 61 3.19 -18.70 -2.78
C ALA A 61 3.90 -18.10 -1.56
N THR A 62 5.23 -18.08 -1.55
CA THR A 62 6.03 -17.45 -0.49
C THR A 62 5.80 -15.94 -0.46
N VAL A 63 5.68 -15.29 -1.64
CA VAL A 63 5.35 -13.87 -1.73
C VAL A 63 3.99 -13.61 -1.10
N TYR A 64 2.92 -14.30 -1.50
CA TYR A 64 1.59 -14.13 -0.94
C TYR A 64 1.55 -14.36 0.58
N ASN A 65 2.13 -15.47 1.06
CA ASN A 65 2.18 -15.76 2.50
C ASN A 65 2.93 -14.66 3.28
N THR A 66 3.97 -14.09 2.71
CA THR A 66 4.72 -13.03 3.36
C THR A 66 3.96 -11.72 3.36
N LEU A 67 3.26 -11.39 2.26
CA LEU A 67 2.38 -10.21 2.20
C LEU A 67 1.28 -10.27 3.27
N ASP A 68 0.64 -11.43 3.48
CA ASP A 68 -0.36 -11.59 4.54
C ASP A 68 0.23 -11.33 5.93
N ILE A 69 1.42 -11.85 6.20
CA ILE A 69 2.10 -11.61 7.48
C ILE A 69 2.49 -10.13 7.65
N LEU A 70 2.93 -9.47 6.57
CA LEU A 70 3.29 -8.06 6.60
C LEU A 70 2.07 -7.14 6.78
N LEU A 71 0.92 -7.51 6.23
CA LEU A 71 -0.37 -6.84 6.49
C LEU A 71 -0.76 -6.94 7.95
N ASP A 72 -0.71 -8.15 8.53
CA ASP A 72 -1.00 -8.38 9.94
C ASP A 72 -0.02 -7.64 10.88
N ALA A 73 1.22 -7.47 10.43
CA ALA A 73 2.23 -6.69 11.13
C ALA A 73 2.08 -5.17 10.94
N ALA A 74 1.11 -4.71 10.15
CA ALA A 74 0.93 -3.31 9.77
C ALA A 74 2.17 -2.66 9.11
N LEU A 75 2.97 -3.44 8.42
CA LEU A 75 4.15 -2.97 7.68
C LEU A 75 3.85 -2.62 6.22
N ILE A 76 2.74 -3.11 5.71
CA ILE A 76 2.20 -2.73 4.39
C ILE A 76 0.71 -2.44 4.49
N VAL A 77 0.19 -1.73 3.52
CA VAL A 77 -1.24 -1.46 3.33
C VAL A 77 -1.72 -2.12 2.05
N LYS A 78 -2.91 -2.68 2.07
CA LYS A 78 -3.56 -3.28 0.90
C LYS A 78 -4.66 -2.38 0.39
N HIS A 79 -4.68 -2.15 -0.93
CA HIS A 79 -5.73 -1.46 -1.65
C HIS A 79 -6.42 -2.42 -2.60
N GLN A 80 -7.74 -2.45 -2.57
CA GLN A 80 -8.55 -3.21 -3.51
C GLN A 80 -9.35 -2.24 -4.36
N PHE A 81 -8.97 -2.14 -5.63
CA PHE A 81 -9.69 -1.34 -6.62
C PHE A 81 -10.53 -2.26 -7.50
N ASP A 82 -11.77 -1.86 -7.79
CA ASP A 82 -12.69 -2.67 -8.57
C ASP A 82 -12.12 -3.05 -9.94
N GLY A 83 -12.18 -4.35 -10.25
CA GLY A 83 -11.71 -4.90 -11.53
C GLY A 83 -10.19 -4.96 -11.69
N GLN A 84 -9.43 -4.73 -10.62
CA GLN A 84 -7.96 -4.80 -10.64
C GLN A 84 -7.43 -5.77 -9.58
N PRO A 85 -6.22 -6.34 -9.81
CA PRO A 85 -5.52 -7.07 -8.75
C PRO A 85 -5.28 -6.19 -7.53
N ALA A 86 -5.24 -6.79 -6.34
CA ALA A 86 -4.91 -6.09 -5.12
C ALA A 86 -3.56 -5.38 -5.26
N GLN A 87 -3.50 -4.13 -4.82
CA GLN A 87 -2.30 -3.32 -4.78
C GLN A 87 -1.84 -3.19 -3.32
N TYR A 88 -0.55 -3.14 -3.15
CA TYR A 88 0.08 -2.97 -1.83
C TYR A 88 1.04 -1.80 -1.86
N GLU A 89 1.26 -1.18 -0.71
CA GLU A 89 2.29 -0.17 -0.51
C GLU A 89 2.92 -0.29 0.88
N LYS A 90 4.13 0.24 1.04
CA LYS A 90 4.79 0.31 2.35
C LYS A 90 4.02 1.23 3.29
N ALA A 91 3.82 0.80 4.55
CA ALA A 91 3.11 1.58 5.55
C ALA A 91 4.00 2.65 6.23
N LEU A 92 5.31 2.40 6.32
CA LEU A 92 6.26 3.30 6.95
C LEU A 92 7.05 4.08 5.89
N GLY A 93 7.27 5.36 6.17
CA GLY A 93 8.06 6.24 5.29
C GLY A 93 7.33 6.69 4.02
N SER A 94 6.06 6.32 3.81
CA SER A 94 5.22 6.90 2.78
C SER A 94 4.53 8.17 3.31
N THR A 95 4.42 9.19 2.46
CA THR A 95 3.59 10.36 2.77
C THR A 95 2.12 9.96 2.70
N MET A 96 1.34 10.44 3.68
CA MET A 96 -0.11 10.21 3.67
C MET A 96 -0.72 10.78 2.38
N HIS A 97 -1.39 9.94 1.60
CA HIS A 97 -2.04 10.31 0.35
C HIS A 97 -3.38 9.62 0.19
N ASN A 98 -4.16 10.13 -0.73
CA ASN A 98 -5.49 9.64 -1.09
C ASN A 98 -5.47 9.21 -2.57
N HIS A 99 -6.48 8.48 -2.99
CA HIS A 99 -6.55 7.93 -4.34
C HIS A 99 -7.77 8.43 -5.09
N SER A 100 -7.60 8.83 -6.35
CA SER A 100 -8.69 9.02 -7.30
C SER A 100 -8.68 7.89 -8.32
N VAL A 101 -9.82 7.24 -8.50
CA VAL A 101 -9.99 6.05 -9.33
C VAL A 101 -10.95 6.36 -10.47
N CYS A 102 -10.50 6.18 -11.71
CA CYS A 102 -11.39 6.32 -12.87
C CYS A 102 -12.21 5.05 -13.08
N THR A 103 -13.53 5.17 -12.99
CA THR A 103 -14.47 4.05 -13.18
C THR A 103 -14.55 3.54 -14.62
N VAL A 104 -13.99 4.27 -15.60
CA VAL A 104 -14.01 3.91 -17.03
C VAL A 104 -12.75 3.17 -17.45
N CYS A 105 -11.56 3.69 -17.10
CA CYS A 105 -10.28 3.10 -17.53
C CYS A 105 -9.44 2.51 -16.38
N GLY A 106 -9.96 2.52 -15.14
CA GLY A 106 -9.28 1.99 -13.98
C GLY A 106 -8.04 2.78 -13.51
N ARG A 107 -7.72 3.91 -14.16
CA ARG A 107 -6.54 4.70 -13.79
C ARG A 107 -6.66 5.21 -12.37
N ILE A 108 -5.61 4.99 -11.59
CA ILE A 108 -5.46 5.49 -10.24
C ILE A 108 -4.48 6.66 -10.25
N LYS A 109 -4.80 7.71 -9.49
CA LYS A 109 -3.90 8.82 -9.22
C LYS A 109 -3.90 9.12 -7.73
N GLU A 110 -2.74 9.35 -7.20
CA GLU A 110 -2.54 9.82 -5.83
C GLU A 110 -2.73 11.34 -5.76
N PHE A 111 -3.25 11.80 -4.63
CA PHE A 111 -3.31 13.21 -4.28
C PHE A 111 -3.21 13.40 -2.78
N THR A 112 -2.73 14.54 -2.36
CA THR A 112 -2.66 14.93 -0.95
C THR A 112 -3.58 16.13 -0.71
N ASP A 113 -4.25 16.13 0.42
CA ASP A 113 -5.08 17.26 0.86
C ASP A 113 -4.94 17.44 2.37
N LYS A 114 -4.36 18.58 2.78
CA LYS A 114 -4.13 18.89 4.19
C LYS A 114 -5.42 19.04 4.97
N LYS A 115 -6.50 19.57 4.36
CA LYS A 115 -7.79 19.77 5.03
C LYS A 115 -8.47 18.44 5.35
N ILE A 116 -8.44 17.50 4.38
CA ILE A 116 -8.96 16.14 4.58
C ILE A 116 -8.18 15.45 5.70
N TYR A 117 -6.86 15.50 5.64
CA TYR A 117 -5.99 14.93 6.67
C TYR A 117 -6.30 15.50 8.05
N GLN A 118 -6.35 16.83 8.20
CA GLN A 118 -6.64 17.49 9.45
C GLN A 118 -8.04 17.16 9.97
N ALA A 119 -9.04 17.09 9.10
CA ALA A 119 -10.41 16.74 9.49
C ALA A 119 -10.51 15.32 10.06
N ILE A 120 -9.79 14.38 9.46
CA ILE A 120 -9.76 12.99 9.94
C ILE A 120 -8.97 12.88 11.24
N GLN A 121 -7.83 13.57 11.36
CA GLN A 121 -7.03 13.57 12.59
C GLN A 121 -7.78 14.21 13.79
N ALA A 122 -8.56 15.24 13.53
CA ALA A 122 -9.38 15.89 14.55
C ALA A 122 -10.64 15.10 14.94
N LYS A 123 -10.98 14.05 14.19
CA LYS A 123 -12.17 13.25 14.48
C LYS A 123 -11.90 12.26 15.61
N GLU A 124 -12.67 12.41 16.67
CA GLU A 124 -12.72 11.44 17.76
C GLU A 124 -13.70 10.31 17.42
N PHE A 125 -13.25 9.08 17.61
CA PHE A 125 -14.07 7.89 17.44
C PHE A 125 -14.33 7.25 18.79
N ALA A 126 -15.59 7.23 19.22
CA ALA A 126 -15.97 6.65 20.52
C ALA A 126 -15.55 5.17 20.61
N ASN A 127 -14.78 4.83 21.65
CA ASN A 127 -14.30 3.46 21.91
C ASN A 127 -13.48 2.83 20.77
N PHE A 128 -12.86 3.67 19.91
CA PHE A 128 -12.09 3.20 18.76
C PHE A 128 -10.80 4.01 18.58
N LYS A 129 -9.67 3.32 18.53
CA LYS A 129 -8.36 3.92 18.24
C LYS A 129 -8.03 3.70 16.77
N SER A 130 -8.16 4.74 15.96
CA SER A 130 -7.76 4.69 14.55
C SER A 130 -6.24 4.58 14.43
N THR A 131 -5.77 3.74 13.50
CA THR A 131 -4.34 3.59 13.18
C THR A 131 -4.00 4.22 11.85
N HIS A 132 -4.87 4.09 10.86
CA HIS A 132 -4.73 4.69 9.54
C HIS A 132 -6.12 4.83 8.90
N TYR A 133 -6.18 5.54 7.79
CA TYR A 133 -7.35 5.59 6.93
C TYR A 133 -6.95 5.47 5.47
N SER A 134 -7.88 5.06 4.63
CA SER A 134 -7.74 5.10 3.18
C SER A 134 -8.93 5.84 2.59
N LEU A 135 -8.67 6.79 1.69
CA LEU A 135 -9.71 7.54 1.00
C LEU A 135 -9.60 7.31 -0.51
N TYR A 136 -10.71 6.87 -1.09
CA TYR A 136 -10.86 6.68 -2.53
C TYR A 136 -11.95 7.58 -3.06
N VAL A 137 -11.63 8.34 -4.12
CA VAL A 137 -12.59 9.17 -4.86
C VAL A 137 -12.80 8.55 -6.23
N TYR A 138 -14.00 8.08 -6.49
CA TYR A 138 -14.36 7.47 -7.77
C TYR A 138 -14.98 8.51 -8.71
N GLY A 139 -14.61 8.44 -9.98
CA GLY A 139 -15.10 9.36 -10.99
C GLY A 139 -14.61 9.02 -12.38
N VAL A 140 -14.68 9.97 -13.31
CA VAL A 140 -14.24 9.80 -14.70
C VAL A 140 -13.10 10.75 -15.00
N CYS A 141 -11.94 10.23 -15.37
CA CYS A 141 -10.76 11.03 -15.66
C CYS A 141 -10.96 11.89 -16.93
N LYS A 142 -10.24 13.01 -17.03
CA LYS A 142 -10.34 13.96 -18.14
C LYS A 142 -10.20 13.32 -19.54
N LYS A 143 -9.34 12.29 -19.68
CA LYS A 143 -9.16 11.56 -20.94
C LYS A 143 -10.44 10.80 -21.33
N CYS A 144 -11.09 10.14 -20.36
CA CYS A 144 -12.33 9.40 -20.62
C CYS A 144 -13.54 10.30 -20.81
N GLN A 145 -13.59 11.46 -20.14
CA GLN A 145 -14.61 12.48 -20.38
C GLN A 145 -14.56 13.01 -21.82
N LYS A 146 -13.35 13.28 -22.36
CA LYS A 146 -13.17 13.73 -23.75
C LYS A 146 -13.64 12.68 -24.75
N LYS A 147 -13.33 11.40 -24.53
CA LYS A 147 -13.79 10.31 -25.42
C LYS A 147 -15.31 10.20 -25.46
N LYS A 148 -16.00 10.34 -24.31
CA LYS A 148 -17.48 10.36 -24.27
C LYS A 148 -18.09 11.52 -25.05
N LYS A 149 -17.49 12.71 -24.98
CA LYS A 149 -17.96 13.87 -25.76
C LYS A 149 -17.82 13.68 -27.25
N GLN A 150 -16.74 13.04 -27.73
CA GLN A 150 -16.52 12.77 -29.15
C GLN A 150 -17.53 11.75 -29.74
N ILE A 151 -17.93 10.74 -28.94
CA ILE A 151 -18.94 9.77 -29.37
C ILE A 151 -20.31 10.42 -29.50
N ASN A 152 -20.68 11.31 -28.60
CA ASN A 152 -21.97 12.01 -28.61
C ASN A 152 -22.04 13.13 -29.66
N SER A 153 -20.92 13.57 -30.22
CA SER A 153 -20.87 14.63 -31.28
C SER A 153 -20.92 14.06 -32.69
N ASN A 154 -20.87 12.72 -32.85
CA ASN A 154 -20.92 12.02 -34.14
C ASN A 154 -22.26 11.29 -34.38
N ILE A 155 -23.29 11.60 -33.59
CA ILE A 155 -24.68 11.20 -33.77
C ILE A 155 -25.50 12.47 -34.10
#